data_efdb712221d4337ecc3196f4e69ee48b
#
_entry.id   efdb712221d4337ecc3196f4e69ee48b
#
_cell.length_a   1.000
_cell.length_b   1.000
_cell.length_c   1.000
_cell.angle_alpha   90.00
_cell.angle_beta   90.00
_cell.angle_gamma   90.00
#
_symmetry.space_group_name_H-M   'P 1'
#
loop_
_entity.id
_entity.type
_entity.pdbx_description
1 polymer ?
#
loop_
_entity_poly.entity_id
_entity_poly.type
_entity_poly.pdbx_seq_one_letter_code
_entity_poly.pdbx_strand_id
1 'polypeptide(L)'
;HSNSARMNAFLAQKIADACQFSLDSLEYVYPEEITSDGRTPQEELEKLTWEGANEKFNNSIPQEIRETIAYELEFMKKKNYAAYFLTVHDFVNYARKKDILCQGRGSAANSVVCYCLGITSVDPSKFKVLFARFMSDARDEPPDIDVDFEHERREEVIQYIYEKYGRDRAAIVATVTQVHWKGAIRDVAKAMGLSGDAIDKLASTIWEFKDDLDDARITSEGFDLSDPYLLKVLRITREYVGFPRQLGQHTGGFIITRGKLSDLCPTLN
;
A
#
# COMPACT_ATOMS: atom_id res chain seq x y z
N HIS A 1 4.92 27.59 35.41
CA HIS A 1 4.50 26.56 34.43
C HIS A 1 3.53 27.10 33.34
N SER A 2 2.65 28.09 33.62
CA SER A 2 1.67 28.58 32.62
C SER A 2 2.29 29.40 31.49
N ASN A 3 3.36 30.17 31.74
CA ASN A 3 4.02 31.02 30.74
C ASN A 3 4.81 30.19 29.70
N SER A 4 5.43 29.10 30.12
CA SER A 4 6.15 28.18 29.21
C SER A 4 5.20 27.47 28.26
N ALA A 5 4.04 26.99 28.71
CA ALA A 5 3.05 26.34 27.87
C ALA A 5 2.44 27.32 26.84
N ARG A 6 2.16 28.56 27.22
CA ARG A 6 1.69 29.61 26.30
C ARG A 6 2.74 30.00 25.26
N MET A 7 4.01 30.11 25.67
CA MET A 7 5.12 30.37 24.75
C MET A 7 5.28 29.23 23.74
N ASN A 8 5.21 27.97 24.18
CA ASN A 8 5.32 26.81 23.30
C ASN A 8 4.14 26.77 22.29
N ALA A 9 2.92 27.05 22.73
CA ALA A 9 1.76 27.12 21.84
C ALA A 9 1.91 28.24 20.80
N PHE A 10 2.41 29.41 21.22
CA PHE A 10 2.66 30.52 20.30
C PHE A 10 3.76 30.23 19.28
N LEU A 11 4.84 29.55 19.68
CA LEU A 11 5.89 29.11 18.77
C LEU A 11 5.39 28.04 17.80
N ALA A 12 4.63 27.06 18.29
CA ALA A 12 4.03 26.04 17.45
C ALA A 12 3.09 26.66 16.40
N GLN A 13 2.26 27.64 16.80
CA GLN A 13 1.39 28.34 15.86
C GLN A 13 2.19 29.10 14.80
N LYS A 14 3.26 29.80 15.18
CA LYS A 14 4.13 30.48 14.21
C LYS A 14 4.78 29.56 13.21
N ILE A 15 5.21 28.36 13.66
CA ILE A 15 5.77 27.35 12.77
C ILE A 15 4.69 26.82 11.83
N ALA A 16 3.50 26.53 12.34
CA ALA A 16 2.37 26.07 11.54
C ALA A 16 1.97 27.10 10.48
N ASP A 17 1.90 28.38 10.85
CA ASP A 17 1.56 29.48 9.94
C ASP A 17 2.65 29.71 8.85
N ALA A 18 3.89 29.35 9.13
CA ALA A 18 4.99 29.41 8.16
C ALA A 18 5.02 28.20 7.20
N CYS A 19 4.35 27.12 7.54
CA CYS A 19 4.24 25.94 6.67
C CYS A 19 3.22 26.21 5.56
N GLN A 20 3.68 26.15 4.31
CA GLN A 20 2.83 26.33 3.11
C GLN A 20 2.49 25.01 2.40
N PHE A 21 2.93 23.89 2.96
CA PHE A 21 2.65 22.56 2.39
C PHE A 21 1.18 22.19 2.59
N SER A 22 0.56 21.70 1.52
CA SER A 22 -0.77 21.08 1.55
C SER A 22 -0.71 19.71 0.89
N LEU A 23 -1.46 18.75 1.41
CA LEU A 23 -1.60 17.43 0.77
C LEU A 23 -2.23 17.55 -0.63
N ASP A 24 -3.05 18.59 -0.87
CA ASP A 24 -3.67 18.84 -2.17
C ASP A 24 -2.65 19.32 -3.24
N SER A 25 -1.44 19.71 -2.82
CA SER A 25 -0.35 20.12 -3.72
C SER A 25 0.56 18.96 -4.13
N LEU A 26 0.29 17.74 -3.66
CA LEU A 26 1.09 16.56 -4.01
C LEU A 26 0.79 16.13 -5.44
N GLU A 27 1.85 15.93 -6.21
CA GLU A 27 1.79 15.41 -7.58
C GLU A 27 2.50 14.07 -7.67
N TYR A 28 1.97 13.18 -8.50
CA TYR A 28 2.62 11.90 -8.81
C TYR A 28 3.76 12.12 -9.81
N VAL A 29 4.99 12.15 -9.31
CA VAL A 29 6.19 12.34 -10.14
C VAL A 29 7.04 11.07 -10.10
N TYR A 30 7.01 10.31 -11.21
CA TYR A 30 7.69 9.03 -11.33
C TYR A 30 9.15 9.19 -11.76
N PRO A 31 10.03 8.22 -11.41
CA PRO A 31 11.39 8.15 -11.93
C PRO A 31 11.42 8.08 -13.46
N GLU A 32 12.41 8.71 -14.08
CA GLU A 32 12.61 8.71 -15.54
C GLU A 32 13.83 7.88 -16.00
N GLU A 33 14.61 7.32 -15.07
CA GLU A 33 15.84 6.57 -15.33
C GLU A 33 15.62 5.16 -15.91
N ILE A 34 14.43 4.88 -16.40
CA ILE A 34 13.97 3.58 -16.91
C ILE A 34 13.99 3.50 -18.44
N THR A 35 14.35 4.57 -19.11
CA THR A 35 14.43 4.60 -20.57
C THR A 35 15.86 4.37 -21.06
N SER A 36 15.99 3.71 -22.20
CA SER A 36 17.25 3.49 -22.90
C SER A 36 17.31 4.34 -24.18
N ASP A 37 18.52 4.66 -24.62
CA ASP A 37 18.79 5.26 -25.94
C ASP A 37 18.07 6.59 -26.22
N GLY A 38 17.79 7.38 -25.18
CA GLY A 38 17.18 8.70 -25.31
C GLY A 38 15.69 8.70 -25.70
N ARG A 39 15.01 7.56 -25.59
CA ARG A 39 13.55 7.48 -25.80
C ARG A 39 12.80 8.16 -24.67
N THR A 40 11.61 8.65 -24.99
CA THR A 40 10.65 9.04 -23.97
C THR A 40 10.08 7.81 -23.23
N PRO A 41 9.56 7.94 -22.00
CA PRO A 41 8.92 6.84 -21.30
C PRO A 41 7.78 6.18 -22.12
N GLN A 42 7.01 6.98 -22.87
CA GLN A 42 5.94 6.45 -23.73
C GLN A 42 6.47 5.59 -24.87
N GLU A 43 7.50 6.06 -25.58
CA GLU A 43 8.13 5.30 -26.66
C GLU A 43 8.74 3.98 -26.19
N GLU A 44 9.35 3.99 -25.00
CA GLU A 44 9.90 2.77 -24.40
C GLU A 44 8.81 1.80 -23.98
N LEU A 45 7.70 2.30 -23.36
CA LEU A 45 6.54 1.49 -23.00
C LEU A 45 5.91 0.82 -24.21
N GLU A 46 5.68 1.59 -25.29
CA GLU A 46 5.14 1.09 -26.55
C GLU A 46 6.02 -0.02 -27.14
N LYS A 47 7.32 0.24 -27.23
CA LYS A 47 8.31 -0.74 -27.72
C LYS A 47 8.27 -2.04 -26.93
N LEU A 48 8.41 -1.97 -25.61
CA LEU A 48 8.43 -3.17 -24.75
C LEU A 48 7.11 -3.92 -24.79
N THR A 49 5.99 -3.20 -24.89
CA THR A 49 4.67 -3.82 -25.00
C THR A 49 4.53 -4.62 -26.30
N TRP A 50 4.95 -4.06 -27.44
CA TRP A 50 4.87 -4.76 -28.73
C TRP A 50 5.89 -5.89 -28.84
N GLU A 51 7.09 -5.75 -28.27
CA GLU A 51 8.06 -6.83 -28.17
C GLU A 51 7.48 -8.01 -27.37
N GLY A 52 6.94 -7.73 -26.17
CA GLY A 52 6.31 -8.74 -25.33
C GLY A 52 5.06 -9.36 -25.95
N ALA A 53 4.25 -8.57 -26.69
CA ALA A 53 3.11 -9.10 -27.44
C ALA A 53 3.56 -10.09 -28.52
N ASN A 54 4.59 -9.75 -29.29
CA ASN A 54 5.14 -10.64 -30.33
C ASN A 54 5.66 -11.95 -29.73
N GLU A 55 6.34 -11.88 -28.59
CA GLU A 55 6.83 -13.07 -27.88
C GLU A 55 5.66 -13.96 -27.40
N LYS A 56 4.68 -13.38 -26.71
CA LYS A 56 3.55 -14.13 -26.11
C LYS A 56 2.58 -14.73 -27.15
N PHE A 57 2.42 -14.08 -28.27
CA PHE A 57 1.54 -14.54 -29.37
C PHE A 57 2.29 -15.12 -30.56
N ASN A 58 3.56 -15.51 -30.41
CA ASN A 58 4.39 -16.11 -31.45
C ASN A 58 4.37 -15.35 -32.77
N ASN A 59 4.50 -14.03 -32.72
CA ASN A 59 4.41 -13.09 -33.84
C ASN A 59 3.08 -13.10 -34.60
N SER A 60 2.02 -13.68 -34.03
CA SER A 60 0.69 -13.74 -34.59
C SER A 60 -0.35 -13.16 -33.63
N ILE A 61 -0.24 -11.86 -33.37
CA ILE A 61 -1.10 -11.15 -32.40
C ILE A 61 -2.52 -11.03 -33.00
N PRO A 62 -3.59 -11.56 -32.35
CA PRO A 62 -4.96 -11.40 -32.78
C PRO A 62 -5.35 -9.92 -32.95
N GLN A 63 -6.22 -9.63 -33.93
CA GLN A 63 -6.62 -8.25 -34.24
C GLN A 63 -7.26 -7.54 -33.01
N GLU A 64 -8.14 -8.24 -32.30
CA GLU A 64 -8.79 -7.72 -31.07
C GLU A 64 -7.76 -7.32 -29.99
N ILE A 65 -6.70 -8.14 -29.83
CA ILE A 65 -5.61 -7.85 -28.89
C ILE A 65 -4.80 -6.63 -29.34
N ARG A 66 -4.52 -6.50 -30.65
CA ARG A 66 -3.83 -5.31 -31.20
C ARG A 66 -4.60 -4.02 -30.90
N GLU A 67 -5.91 -4.05 -31.14
CA GLU A 67 -6.79 -2.91 -30.90
C GLU A 67 -6.83 -2.55 -29.41
N THR A 68 -6.90 -3.55 -28.55
CA THR A 68 -6.86 -3.34 -27.09
C THR A 68 -5.53 -2.77 -26.62
N ILE A 69 -4.38 -3.29 -27.09
CA ILE A 69 -3.06 -2.73 -26.79
C ILE A 69 -2.98 -1.25 -27.20
N ALA A 70 -3.42 -0.93 -28.44
CA ALA A 70 -3.37 0.44 -28.93
C ALA A 70 -4.23 1.38 -28.07
N TYR A 71 -5.43 0.94 -27.68
CA TYR A 71 -6.31 1.69 -26.79
C TYR A 71 -5.70 1.93 -25.41
N GLU A 72 -5.16 0.89 -24.78
CA GLU A 72 -4.53 0.98 -23.45
C GLU A 72 -3.31 1.90 -23.47
N LEU A 73 -2.45 1.79 -24.50
CA LEU A 73 -1.25 2.64 -24.63
C LEU A 73 -1.61 4.11 -24.83
N GLU A 74 -2.64 4.41 -25.65
CA GLU A 74 -3.10 5.78 -25.84
C GLU A 74 -3.70 6.36 -24.53
N PHE A 75 -4.42 5.55 -23.75
CA PHE A 75 -4.92 5.96 -22.45
C PHE A 75 -3.77 6.28 -21.48
N MET A 76 -2.75 5.41 -21.42
CA MET A 76 -1.56 5.62 -20.56
C MET A 76 -0.78 6.87 -20.97
N LYS A 77 -0.70 7.15 -22.27
CA LYS A 77 -0.11 8.38 -22.82
C LYS A 77 -0.87 9.62 -22.38
N LYS A 78 -2.20 9.62 -22.53
CA LYS A 78 -3.08 10.72 -22.12
C LYS A 78 -2.94 11.07 -20.63
N LYS A 79 -2.79 10.04 -19.77
CA LYS A 79 -2.66 10.19 -18.32
C LYS A 79 -1.21 10.30 -17.83
N ASN A 80 -0.23 10.26 -18.74
CA ASN A 80 1.22 10.29 -18.41
C ASN A 80 1.66 9.18 -17.44
N TYR A 81 1.14 7.95 -17.62
CA TYR A 81 1.45 6.83 -16.73
C TYR A 81 2.61 5.95 -17.20
N ALA A 82 3.20 6.22 -18.36
CA ALA A 82 4.23 5.37 -18.95
C ALA A 82 5.41 5.10 -17.99
N ALA A 83 5.93 6.13 -17.31
CA ALA A 83 7.03 5.97 -16.37
C ALA A 83 6.66 5.06 -15.19
N TYR A 84 5.42 5.12 -14.71
CA TYR A 84 4.92 4.24 -13.64
C TYR A 84 4.91 2.76 -14.07
N PHE A 85 4.37 2.45 -15.25
CA PHE A 85 4.36 1.07 -15.77
C PHE A 85 5.75 0.53 -16.04
N LEU A 86 6.66 1.36 -16.55
CA LEU A 86 8.05 0.99 -16.75
C LEU A 86 8.78 0.73 -15.45
N THR A 87 8.49 1.49 -14.40
CA THR A 87 9.04 1.24 -13.06
C THR A 87 8.61 -0.12 -12.53
N VAL A 88 7.33 -0.46 -12.64
CA VAL A 88 6.82 -1.79 -12.23
C VAL A 88 7.44 -2.91 -13.09
N HIS A 89 7.50 -2.70 -14.41
CA HIS A 89 8.13 -3.66 -15.32
C HIS A 89 9.59 -3.91 -14.96
N ASP A 90 10.33 -2.88 -14.57
CA ASP A 90 11.76 -2.97 -14.26
C ASP A 90 12.05 -3.94 -13.11
N PHE A 91 11.38 -3.83 -11.97
CA PHE A 91 11.62 -4.75 -10.87
C PHE A 91 11.01 -6.15 -11.08
N VAL A 92 9.93 -6.27 -11.85
CA VAL A 92 9.43 -7.57 -12.31
C VAL A 92 10.45 -8.26 -13.21
N ASN A 93 11.05 -7.52 -14.16
CA ASN A 93 12.08 -8.02 -15.05
C ASN A 93 13.36 -8.40 -14.29
N TYR A 94 13.75 -7.60 -13.28
CA TYR A 94 14.85 -7.96 -12.39
C TYR A 94 14.59 -9.29 -11.69
N ALA A 95 13.42 -9.45 -11.07
CA ALA A 95 13.05 -10.69 -10.38
C ALA A 95 13.10 -11.91 -11.33
N ARG A 96 12.54 -11.78 -12.53
CA ARG A 96 12.55 -12.85 -13.54
C ARG A 96 13.97 -13.22 -14.00
N LYS A 97 14.84 -12.23 -14.23
CA LYS A 97 16.25 -12.47 -14.59
C LYS A 97 17.05 -13.17 -13.48
N LYS A 98 16.56 -13.09 -12.24
CA LYS A 98 17.16 -13.76 -11.08
C LYS A 98 16.43 -15.05 -10.71
N ASP A 99 15.47 -15.50 -11.52
CA ASP A 99 14.62 -16.65 -11.22
C ASP A 99 13.89 -16.54 -9.87
N ILE A 100 13.50 -15.30 -9.50
CA ILE A 100 12.64 -15.02 -8.35
C ILE A 100 11.19 -15.09 -8.82
N LEU A 101 10.38 -15.94 -8.19
CA LEU A 101 8.96 -16.03 -8.53
C LEU A 101 8.25 -14.70 -8.25
N CYS A 102 7.54 -14.20 -9.25
CA CYS A 102 6.74 -12.98 -9.12
C CYS A 102 5.50 -13.02 -9.99
N GLN A 103 4.43 -12.38 -9.51
CA GLN A 103 3.15 -12.33 -10.18
C GLN A 103 2.39 -11.04 -9.85
N GLY A 104 2.03 -10.27 -10.87
CA GLY A 104 1.09 -9.16 -10.72
C GLY A 104 -0.32 -9.70 -10.50
N ARG A 105 -1.05 -9.10 -9.56
CA ARG A 105 -2.40 -9.52 -9.15
C ARG A 105 -3.38 -8.35 -9.11
N GLY A 106 -4.62 -8.65 -8.72
CA GLY A 106 -5.66 -7.65 -8.54
C GLY A 106 -6.09 -7.01 -9.85
N SER A 107 -6.18 -5.70 -9.86
CA SER A 107 -6.67 -4.92 -11.01
C SER A 107 -5.77 -4.99 -12.24
N ALA A 108 -4.46 -5.17 -12.06
CA ALA A 108 -3.47 -5.30 -13.14
C ALA A 108 -3.75 -6.49 -14.09
N ALA A 109 -4.44 -7.53 -13.60
CA ALA A 109 -4.87 -8.67 -14.42
C ALA A 109 -5.90 -8.30 -15.50
N ASN A 110 -6.47 -7.09 -15.46
CA ASN A 110 -7.39 -6.57 -16.47
C ASN A 110 -6.70 -5.76 -17.58
N SER A 111 -5.37 -5.72 -17.63
CA SER A 111 -4.61 -4.97 -18.64
C SER A 111 -3.84 -5.91 -19.57
N VAL A 112 -4.05 -5.74 -20.88
CA VAL A 112 -3.30 -6.45 -21.91
C VAL A 112 -1.85 -5.95 -21.95
N VAL A 113 -1.61 -4.68 -21.71
CA VAL A 113 -0.26 -4.11 -21.58
C VAL A 113 0.49 -4.76 -20.43
N CYS A 114 -0.12 -4.91 -19.25
CA CYS A 114 0.50 -5.62 -18.12
C CYS A 114 0.84 -7.09 -18.46
N TYR A 115 0.02 -7.76 -19.25
CA TYR A 115 0.31 -9.11 -19.74
C TYR A 115 1.50 -9.13 -20.69
N CYS A 116 1.54 -8.22 -21.66
CA CYS A 116 2.65 -8.10 -22.61
C CYS A 116 3.98 -7.78 -21.92
N LEU A 117 3.95 -6.88 -20.94
CA LEU A 117 5.13 -6.53 -20.12
C LEU A 117 5.55 -7.67 -19.15
N GLY A 118 4.78 -8.75 -19.07
CA GLY A 118 5.05 -9.84 -18.14
C GLY A 118 4.75 -9.52 -16.68
N ILE A 119 4.09 -8.40 -16.36
CA ILE A 119 3.67 -8.06 -15.00
C ILE A 119 2.64 -9.06 -14.50
N THR A 120 1.68 -9.46 -15.35
CA THR A 120 0.68 -10.49 -15.04
C THR A 120 0.77 -11.66 -16.02
N SER A 121 0.31 -12.85 -15.58
CA SER A 121 0.23 -14.08 -16.39
C SER A 121 -1.19 -14.36 -16.92
N VAL A 122 -2.16 -13.47 -16.68
CA VAL A 122 -3.53 -13.65 -17.15
C VAL A 122 -3.60 -13.38 -18.66
N ASP A 123 -3.79 -14.46 -19.43
CA ASP A 123 -3.84 -14.41 -20.89
C ASP A 123 -5.17 -13.81 -21.39
N PRO A 124 -5.14 -12.62 -22.00
CA PRO A 124 -6.36 -11.91 -22.44
C PRO A 124 -7.07 -12.61 -23.62
N SER A 125 -6.43 -13.56 -24.29
CA SER A 125 -7.06 -14.38 -25.34
C SER A 125 -7.97 -15.48 -24.78
N LYS A 126 -7.73 -15.87 -23.51
CA LYS A 126 -8.50 -16.91 -22.80
C LYS A 126 -9.52 -16.34 -21.83
N PHE A 127 -9.27 -15.14 -21.33
CA PHE A 127 -10.11 -14.49 -20.33
C PHE A 127 -10.49 -13.10 -20.79
N LYS A 128 -11.78 -12.78 -20.71
CA LYS A 128 -12.24 -11.42 -21.01
C LYS A 128 -11.78 -10.46 -19.93
N VAL A 129 -10.83 -9.60 -20.27
CA VAL A 129 -10.32 -8.55 -19.37
C VAL A 129 -11.20 -7.30 -19.48
N LEU A 130 -11.38 -6.61 -18.34
CA LEU A 130 -12.20 -5.40 -18.25
C LEU A 130 -11.30 -4.22 -17.85
N PHE A 131 -10.65 -3.60 -18.82
CA PHE A 131 -9.73 -2.48 -18.59
C PHE A 131 -10.34 -1.34 -17.76
N ALA A 132 -11.62 -1.04 -17.92
CA ALA A 132 -12.31 -0.04 -17.12
C ALA A 132 -12.33 -0.32 -15.59
N ARG A 133 -12.09 -1.56 -15.18
CA ARG A 133 -11.88 -1.92 -13.76
C ARG A 133 -10.47 -1.58 -13.27
N PHE A 134 -9.52 -1.53 -14.17
CA PHE A 134 -8.14 -1.19 -13.87
C PHE A 134 -7.91 0.31 -13.94
N MET A 135 -8.33 0.95 -15.01
CA MET A 135 -8.20 2.40 -15.23
C MET A 135 -9.48 3.00 -15.79
N SER A 136 -9.81 4.21 -15.39
CA SER A 136 -10.96 4.96 -15.90
C SER A 136 -10.65 6.45 -16.01
N ASP A 137 -11.29 7.14 -16.94
CA ASP A 137 -11.16 8.60 -17.09
C ASP A 137 -11.60 9.40 -15.85
N ALA A 138 -12.48 8.80 -15.03
CA ALA A 138 -13.01 9.42 -13.82
C ALA A 138 -12.00 9.48 -12.64
N ARG A 139 -10.85 8.82 -12.78
CA ARG A 139 -9.78 8.82 -11.78
C ARG A 139 -8.56 9.55 -12.33
N ASP A 140 -8.04 10.49 -11.55
CA ASP A 140 -6.78 11.18 -11.86
C ASP A 140 -5.58 10.52 -11.17
N GLU A 141 -5.81 9.47 -10.41
CA GLU A 141 -4.79 8.68 -9.75
C GLU A 141 -4.36 7.49 -10.64
N PRO A 142 -3.06 7.11 -10.60
CA PRO A 142 -2.60 5.91 -11.28
C PRO A 142 -3.27 4.66 -10.71
N PRO A 143 -3.36 3.58 -11.50
CA PRO A 143 -3.90 2.32 -11.03
C PRO A 143 -2.98 1.72 -9.96
N ASP A 144 -3.57 0.96 -9.05
CA ASP A 144 -2.82 0.17 -8.08
C ASP A 144 -2.37 -1.14 -8.72
N ILE A 145 -1.06 -1.34 -8.80
CA ILE A 145 -0.43 -2.55 -9.34
C ILE A 145 0.27 -3.29 -8.20
N ASP A 146 -0.37 -4.32 -7.69
CA ASP A 146 0.23 -5.23 -6.73
C ASP A 146 1.08 -6.29 -7.45
N VAL A 147 2.30 -6.50 -6.98
CA VAL A 147 3.16 -7.59 -7.44
C VAL A 147 3.59 -8.42 -6.24
N ASP A 148 3.21 -9.69 -6.21
CA ASP A 148 3.68 -10.65 -5.22
C ASP A 148 5.05 -11.18 -5.65
N PHE A 149 5.97 -11.28 -4.69
CA PHE A 149 7.30 -11.87 -4.87
C PHE A 149 7.48 -13.05 -3.93
N GLU A 150 8.30 -14.00 -4.34
CA GLU A 150 8.74 -15.12 -3.51
C GLU A 150 9.23 -14.64 -2.15
N HIS A 151 8.62 -15.18 -1.08
CA HIS A 151 8.81 -14.70 0.29
C HIS A 151 10.29 -14.69 0.72
N GLU A 152 11.00 -15.79 0.45
CA GLU A 152 12.38 -16.01 0.89
C GLU A 152 13.37 -15.06 0.18
N ARG A 153 13.02 -14.62 -1.02
CA ARG A 153 13.91 -13.82 -1.88
C ARG A 153 13.42 -12.39 -2.12
N ARG A 154 12.32 -12.01 -1.50
CA ARG A 154 11.73 -10.66 -1.59
C ARG A 154 12.73 -9.55 -1.25
N GLU A 155 13.62 -9.80 -0.28
CA GLU A 155 14.64 -8.85 0.15
C GLU A 155 15.61 -8.49 -0.99
N GLU A 156 15.92 -9.42 -1.90
CA GLU A 156 16.78 -9.15 -3.05
C GLU A 156 16.17 -8.07 -3.97
N VAL A 157 14.85 -8.11 -4.16
CA VAL A 157 14.13 -7.10 -4.95
C VAL A 157 14.12 -5.75 -4.24
N ILE A 158 13.92 -5.73 -2.92
CA ILE A 158 13.98 -4.52 -2.11
C ILE A 158 15.37 -3.88 -2.20
N GLN A 159 16.44 -4.66 -2.07
CA GLN A 159 17.81 -4.15 -2.19
C GLN A 159 18.11 -3.64 -3.60
N TYR A 160 17.62 -4.30 -4.65
CA TYR A 160 17.72 -3.80 -6.02
C TYR A 160 17.08 -2.41 -6.18
N ILE A 161 15.89 -2.20 -5.61
CA ILE A 161 15.21 -0.90 -5.64
C ILE A 161 16.08 0.17 -4.94
N TYR A 162 16.64 -0.13 -3.78
CA TYR A 162 17.54 0.79 -3.07
C TYR A 162 18.84 1.08 -3.82
N GLU A 163 19.43 0.08 -4.47
CA GLU A 163 20.63 0.25 -5.28
C GLU A 163 20.36 1.13 -6.50
N LYS A 164 19.21 0.95 -7.14
CA LYS A 164 18.87 1.68 -8.37
C LYS A 164 18.40 3.12 -8.10
N TYR A 165 17.53 3.33 -7.13
CA TYR A 165 16.89 4.63 -6.89
C TYR A 165 17.52 5.43 -5.74
N GLY A 166 18.27 4.76 -4.86
CA GLY A 166 18.84 5.37 -3.66
C GLY A 166 17.82 5.43 -2.50
N ARG A 167 18.35 5.41 -1.26
CA ARG A 167 17.53 5.48 -0.04
C ARG A 167 16.94 6.86 0.24
N ASP A 168 17.38 7.88 -0.46
CA ASP A 168 16.81 9.22 -0.41
C ASP A 168 15.58 9.38 -1.30
N ARG A 169 15.35 8.44 -2.23
CA ARG A 169 14.23 8.45 -3.20
C ARG A 169 13.32 7.22 -3.10
N ALA A 170 13.71 6.21 -2.36
CA ALA A 170 12.96 4.98 -2.21
C ALA A 170 12.89 4.53 -0.75
N ALA A 171 11.72 4.16 -0.27
CA ALA A 171 11.52 3.64 1.08
C ALA A 171 10.28 2.73 1.21
N ILE A 172 10.33 1.84 2.20
CA ILE A 172 9.16 1.08 2.63
C ILE A 172 8.18 2.02 3.34
N VAL A 173 6.89 1.88 3.05
CA VAL A 173 5.83 2.65 3.69
C VAL A 173 5.75 2.29 5.18
N ALA A 174 5.71 3.30 6.05
CA ALA A 174 5.40 3.11 7.46
C ALA A 174 3.89 2.94 7.65
N THR A 175 3.51 2.12 8.63
CA THR A 175 2.13 1.95 9.05
C THR A 175 1.97 2.32 10.51
N VAL A 176 0.84 2.92 10.86
CA VAL A 176 0.45 3.13 12.24
C VAL A 176 -0.45 1.98 12.67
N THR A 177 0.07 1.08 13.52
CA THR A 177 -0.79 0.06 14.10
C THR A 177 -1.60 0.67 15.23
N GLN A 178 -2.90 0.35 15.26
CA GLN A 178 -3.81 0.80 16.29
C GLN A 178 -4.16 -0.33 17.25
N VAL A 179 -4.59 0.05 18.42
CA VAL A 179 -5.11 -0.90 19.42
C VAL A 179 -6.49 -1.38 18.98
N HIS A 180 -6.65 -2.69 18.80
CA HIS A 180 -7.91 -3.35 18.51
C HIS A 180 -8.53 -3.95 19.78
N TRP A 181 -9.82 -4.24 19.75
CA TRP A 181 -10.62 -4.70 20.89
C TRP A 181 -9.96 -5.81 21.72
N LYS A 182 -9.51 -6.89 21.10
CA LYS A 182 -8.91 -8.03 21.80
C LYS A 182 -7.59 -7.67 22.51
N GLY A 183 -6.79 -6.79 21.89
CA GLY A 183 -5.59 -6.23 22.50
C GLY A 183 -5.93 -5.27 23.63
N ALA A 184 -6.89 -4.35 23.39
CA ALA A 184 -7.32 -3.36 24.37
C ALA A 184 -7.78 -4.00 25.66
N ILE A 185 -8.68 -5.00 25.60
CA ILE A 185 -9.20 -5.63 26.79
C ILE A 185 -8.12 -6.39 27.58
N ARG A 186 -7.19 -7.05 26.88
CA ARG A 186 -6.06 -7.72 27.53
C ARG A 186 -5.13 -6.73 28.26
N ASP A 187 -4.79 -5.65 27.59
CA ASP A 187 -3.88 -4.63 28.14
C ASP A 187 -4.53 -3.91 29.35
N VAL A 188 -5.79 -3.47 29.20
CA VAL A 188 -6.53 -2.76 30.26
C VAL A 188 -6.83 -3.69 31.44
N ALA A 189 -7.36 -4.89 31.19
CA ALA A 189 -7.68 -5.85 32.26
C ALA A 189 -6.41 -6.25 33.05
N LYS A 190 -5.28 -6.45 32.35
CA LYS A 190 -3.99 -6.70 32.98
C LYS A 190 -3.53 -5.52 33.84
N ALA A 191 -3.59 -4.30 33.30
CA ALA A 191 -3.21 -3.09 34.03
C ALA A 191 -4.10 -2.84 35.26
N MET A 192 -5.36 -3.23 35.16
CA MET A 192 -6.32 -3.17 36.27
C MET A 192 -6.20 -4.34 37.25
N GLY A 193 -5.34 -5.32 37.02
CA GLY A 193 -5.05 -6.40 37.97
C GLY A 193 -6.03 -7.58 37.95
N LEU A 194 -6.74 -7.80 36.84
CA LEU A 194 -7.56 -9.01 36.67
C LEU A 194 -6.64 -10.25 36.56
N SER A 195 -7.17 -11.40 36.98
CA SER A 195 -6.45 -12.67 36.83
C SER A 195 -6.30 -13.07 35.36
N GLY A 196 -5.27 -13.88 35.05
CA GLY A 196 -5.04 -14.37 33.69
C GLY A 196 -6.26 -15.07 33.09
N ASP A 197 -6.93 -15.92 33.89
CA ASP A 197 -8.14 -16.63 33.46
C ASP A 197 -9.29 -15.67 33.13
N ALA A 198 -9.46 -14.62 33.93
CA ALA A 198 -10.49 -13.59 33.68
C ALA A 198 -10.16 -12.79 32.41
N ILE A 199 -8.88 -12.46 32.19
CA ILE A 199 -8.43 -11.77 30.98
C ILE A 199 -8.69 -12.62 29.74
N ASP A 200 -8.36 -13.92 29.77
CA ASP A 200 -8.58 -14.80 28.64
C ASP A 200 -10.04 -15.02 28.33
N LYS A 201 -10.89 -15.18 29.35
CA LYS A 201 -12.35 -15.24 29.19
C LYS A 201 -12.91 -13.95 28.58
N LEU A 202 -12.57 -12.77 29.10
CA LEU A 202 -13.01 -11.49 28.53
C LEU A 202 -12.53 -11.34 27.09
N ALA A 203 -11.29 -11.68 26.80
CA ALA A 203 -10.76 -11.60 25.43
C ALA A 203 -11.46 -12.58 24.46
N SER A 204 -12.00 -13.72 24.95
CA SER A 204 -12.74 -14.67 24.14
C SER A 204 -14.15 -14.18 23.77
N THR A 205 -14.70 -13.22 24.52
CA THR A 205 -16.03 -12.62 24.19
C THR A 205 -15.98 -11.72 22.97
N ILE A 206 -14.78 -11.29 22.54
CA ILE A 206 -14.57 -10.39 21.42
C ILE A 206 -14.47 -11.18 20.11
N TRP A 207 -15.39 -10.93 19.20
CA TRP A 207 -15.37 -11.48 17.86
C TRP A 207 -14.66 -10.54 16.88
N GLU A 208 -13.82 -11.08 15.98
CA GLU A 208 -12.93 -10.31 15.10
C GLU A 208 -13.64 -9.32 14.16
N PHE A 209 -14.97 -9.43 14.01
CA PHE A 209 -15.75 -8.63 13.05
C PHE A 209 -16.82 -7.72 13.70
N LYS A 210 -16.83 -7.57 15.01
CA LYS A 210 -17.75 -6.62 15.69
C LYS A 210 -16.98 -5.43 16.25
N ASP A 211 -17.53 -4.25 16.02
CA ASP A 211 -16.95 -2.97 16.43
C ASP A 211 -17.28 -2.58 17.87
N ASP A 212 -17.80 -3.48 18.71
CA ASP A 212 -18.09 -3.22 20.13
C ASP A 212 -18.08 -4.50 20.97
N LEU A 213 -18.07 -4.31 22.29
CA LEU A 213 -18.22 -5.35 23.30
C LEU A 213 -19.67 -5.85 23.32
N ASP A 214 -19.84 -7.16 23.37
CA ASP A 214 -21.16 -7.80 23.43
C ASP A 214 -21.49 -8.17 24.89
N ASP A 215 -22.34 -7.37 25.52
CA ASP A 215 -22.77 -7.53 26.93
C ASP A 215 -23.38 -8.92 27.19
N ALA A 216 -24.15 -9.48 26.24
CA ALA A 216 -24.73 -10.80 26.39
C ALA A 216 -23.65 -11.91 26.43
N ARG A 217 -22.60 -11.79 25.65
CA ARG A 217 -21.46 -12.72 25.67
C ARG A 217 -20.63 -12.58 26.94
N ILE A 218 -20.38 -11.34 27.38
CA ILE A 218 -19.68 -11.07 28.64
C ILE A 218 -20.44 -11.74 29.81
N THR A 219 -21.73 -11.60 29.83
CA THR A 219 -22.61 -12.25 30.85
C THR A 219 -22.60 -13.77 30.74
N SER A 220 -22.62 -14.34 29.52
CA SER A 220 -22.57 -15.80 29.31
C SER A 220 -21.27 -16.46 29.77
N GLU A 221 -20.17 -15.70 29.77
CA GLU A 221 -18.89 -16.15 30.32
C GLU A 221 -18.78 -16.02 31.85
N GLY A 222 -19.88 -15.62 32.50
CA GLY A 222 -20.01 -15.57 33.97
C GLY A 222 -19.53 -14.26 34.58
N PHE A 223 -19.43 -13.19 33.82
CA PHE A 223 -19.13 -11.87 34.35
C PHE A 223 -20.40 -11.12 34.74
N ASP A 224 -20.35 -10.46 35.89
CA ASP A 224 -21.46 -9.64 36.41
C ASP A 224 -21.29 -8.18 35.93
N LEU A 225 -22.13 -7.77 34.99
CA LEU A 225 -22.16 -6.40 34.48
C LEU A 225 -22.73 -5.38 35.50
N SER A 226 -23.18 -5.80 36.68
CA SER A 226 -23.48 -4.88 37.78
C SER A 226 -22.25 -4.52 38.62
N ASP A 227 -21.13 -5.22 38.45
CA ASP A 227 -19.89 -4.91 39.16
C ASP A 227 -19.27 -3.59 38.61
N PRO A 228 -19.18 -2.55 39.48
CA PRO A 228 -18.62 -1.25 39.09
C PRO A 228 -17.16 -1.34 38.63
N TYR A 229 -16.42 -2.31 39.15
CA TYR A 229 -15.02 -2.51 38.78
C TYR A 229 -14.90 -3.05 37.36
N LEU A 230 -15.66 -4.06 37.01
CA LEU A 230 -15.75 -4.60 35.66
C LEU A 230 -16.21 -3.53 34.66
N LEU A 231 -17.27 -2.79 34.99
CA LEU A 231 -17.74 -1.69 34.14
C LEU A 231 -16.68 -0.65 33.88
N LYS A 232 -15.84 -0.35 34.89
CA LYS A 232 -14.72 0.57 34.72
C LYS A 232 -13.66 -0.01 33.76
N VAL A 233 -13.35 -1.30 33.84
CA VAL A 233 -12.43 -1.98 32.90
C VAL A 233 -12.97 -1.90 31.48
N LEU A 234 -14.24 -2.23 31.27
CA LEU A 234 -14.89 -2.20 29.95
C LEU A 234 -14.94 -0.78 29.37
N ARG A 235 -15.25 0.24 30.20
CA ARG A 235 -15.22 1.64 29.76
C ARG A 235 -13.85 2.08 29.30
N ILE A 236 -12.81 1.84 30.09
CA ILE A 236 -11.43 2.20 29.74
C ILE A 236 -11.00 1.44 28.48
N THR A 237 -11.42 0.18 28.34
CA THR A 237 -11.18 -0.59 27.11
C THR A 237 -11.75 0.09 25.87
N ARG A 238 -13.02 0.56 25.95
CA ARG A 238 -13.67 1.31 24.86
C ARG A 238 -12.91 2.59 24.50
N GLU A 239 -12.47 3.32 25.51
CA GLU A 239 -11.70 4.56 25.32
C GLU A 239 -10.31 4.31 24.75
N TYR A 240 -9.73 3.13 24.98
CA TYR A 240 -8.36 2.76 24.53
C TYR A 240 -8.32 2.20 23.10
N VAL A 241 -9.43 1.63 22.61
CA VAL A 241 -9.52 1.17 21.21
C VAL A 241 -9.28 2.33 20.25
N GLY A 242 -8.50 2.08 19.21
CA GLY A 242 -8.16 3.09 18.20
C GLY A 242 -6.93 3.95 18.54
N PHE A 243 -6.39 3.86 19.77
CA PHE A 243 -5.14 4.55 20.07
C PHE A 243 -3.99 4.02 19.20
N PRO A 244 -3.09 4.87 18.75
CA PRO A 244 -1.86 4.43 18.08
C PRO A 244 -1.03 3.59 19.04
N ARG A 245 -0.57 2.43 18.56
CA ARG A 245 0.27 1.51 19.34
C ARG A 245 1.74 1.68 19.01
N GLN A 246 2.06 1.61 17.72
CA GLN A 246 3.43 1.76 17.24
C GLN A 246 3.45 2.09 15.75
N LEU A 247 4.58 2.61 15.28
CA LEU A 247 4.92 2.63 13.87
C LEU A 247 5.49 1.26 13.49
N GLY A 248 4.95 0.68 12.44
CA GLY A 248 5.41 -0.55 11.82
C GLY A 248 5.81 -0.33 10.37
N GLN A 249 6.27 -1.37 9.70
CA GLN A 249 6.51 -1.38 8.27
C GLN A 249 5.31 -2.01 7.55
N HIS A 250 4.93 -1.45 6.43
CA HIS A 250 3.95 -2.08 5.55
C HIS A 250 4.53 -3.37 4.95
N THR A 251 3.71 -4.39 4.77
CA THR A 251 4.16 -5.70 4.29
C THR A 251 4.64 -5.70 2.84
N GLY A 252 4.21 -4.73 2.03
CA GLY A 252 4.53 -4.66 0.61
C GLY A 252 4.46 -3.26 0.00
N GLY A 253 4.09 -2.22 0.78
CA GLY A 253 4.04 -0.85 0.27
C GLY A 253 5.45 -0.27 0.13
N PHE A 254 5.79 0.20 -1.07
CA PHE A 254 7.06 0.85 -1.36
C PHE A 254 6.81 2.17 -2.09
N ILE A 255 7.50 3.23 -1.68
CA ILE A 255 7.44 4.52 -2.36
C ILE A 255 8.73 4.70 -3.14
N ILE A 256 8.61 5.09 -4.41
CA ILE A 256 9.72 5.44 -5.29
C ILE A 256 9.39 6.78 -5.91
N THR A 257 10.26 7.78 -5.75
CA THR A 257 10.05 9.15 -6.21
C THR A 257 11.13 9.59 -7.18
N ARG A 258 10.84 10.60 -7.99
CA ARG A 258 11.83 11.26 -8.84
C ARG A 258 12.76 12.15 -8.02
N GLY A 259 12.21 12.93 -7.08
CA GLY A 259 12.94 13.78 -6.13
C GLY A 259 13.21 13.09 -4.80
N LYS A 260 13.62 13.84 -3.80
CA LYS A 260 13.86 13.30 -2.46
C LYS A 260 12.55 12.98 -1.74
N LEU A 261 12.51 11.86 -1.05
CA LEU A 261 11.37 11.49 -0.19
C LEU A 261 11.08 12.52 0.90
N SER A 262 12.13 13.17 1.42
CA SER A 262 11.98 14.21 2.43
C SER A 262 11.20 15.43 1.96
N ASP A 263 11.08 15.65 0.65
CA ASP A 263 10.29 16.72 0.07
C ASP A 263 8.80 16.36 0.04
N LEU A 264 8.48 15.06 0.11
CA LEU A 264 7.13 14.51 0.08
C LEU A 264 6.59 14.21 1.47
N CYS A 265 7.38 13.57 2.31
CA CYS A 265 6.94 13.11 3.63
C CYS A 265 8.12 12.95 4.61
N PRO A 266 7.84 12.93 5.94
CA PRO A 266 8.86 12.58 6.93
C PRO A 266 9.38 11.16 6.70
N THR A 267 10.70 10.99 6.81
CA THR A 267 11.37 9.69 6.72
C THR A 267 11.95 9.30 8.08
N LEU A 268 11.89 7.99 8.41
CA LEU A 268 12.53 7.40 9.58
C LEU A 268 13.72 6.55 9.11
N ASN A 269 14.81 6.62 9.87
CA ASN A 269 15.99 5.79 9.65
C ASN A 269 15.87 4.47 10.41
#